data_6ef7fe48338f59f7abd283eb8b5b9ff9
#
_entry.id   6ef7fe48338f59f7abd283eb8b5b9ff9
#
_cell.length_a   1.000
_cell.length_b   1.000
_cell.length_c   1.000
_cell.angle_alpha   90.00
_cell.angle_beta   90.00
_cell.angle_gamma   90.00
#
_symmetry.space_group_name_H-M   'P 1'
#
loop_
_entity.id
_entity.type
_entity.pdbx_description
1 polymer ?
#
loop_
_entity_poly.entity_id
_entity_poly.type
_entity_poly.pdbx_seq_one_letter_code
_entity_poly.pdbx_strand_id
1 'polypeptide(L)'
;MRQLLIAIPAMDEMNFLPQTLNSLLSEHVSSSLKVYICVNQPDIWWNEADKQEIVSANMDTIRYIENLHDDRVILLDYASKGKGWKEKKSGVGIARKMLMDSILKNADNDDIFLSMDADTIVEEGYLSAVENLFDHQEIKVLGVPYYHPLVQNEAQNRSMLRYEIYLRNYLIHLIKICSPYSFTALGSAIACRISACKLAGGFDSRQSGEDFYFLQRLAKSTNINLYLDKKVFPANRLSDRVPYGTGKAIENGVNGQLDKYPVFSPQVFEKVRETYMLIDDLYQQDIDTEMITFMKHHLCDENFLQPLRNNSTSKSQFRKAFHQKIDALRIFQFLRAEQAKMATTDEENLKTTIETYFPDVGEKSLLANLSFQHSSIATLNKIRNFMFQKEQQLRYNFDKNRQNGSI
;
A
#
# COMPACT_ATOMS: atom_id res chain seq x y z
N MET A 1 27.40 -5.70 -9.33
CA MET A 1 26.96 -5.92 -7.93
C MET A 1 25.57 -5.33 -7.84
N ARG A 2 24.58 -6.08 -7.31
CA ARG A 2 23.19 -5.62 -7.16
C ARG A 2 23.13 -4.39 -6.25
N GLN A 3 22.20 -3.50 -6.54
CA GLN A 3 21.98 -2.29 -5.75
C GLN A 3 20.62 -2.33 -5.05
N LEU A 4 20.55 -1.75 -3.84
CA LEU A 4 19.31 -1.35 -3.16
C LEU A 4 19.11 0.15 -3.40
N LEU A 5 18.03 0.51 -4.10
CA LEU A 5 17.74 1.85 -4.58
C LEU A 5 16.48 2.38 -3.89
N ILE A 6 16.66 3.16 -2.83
CA ILE A 6 15.56 3.69 -2.01
C ILE A 6 15.13 5.04 -2.56
N ALA A 7 13.82 5.23 -2.73
CA ALA A 7 13.21 6.46 -3.24
C ALA A 7 12.33 7.11 -2.17
N ILE A 8 12.69 8.34 -1.76
CA ILE A 8 12.03 9.09 -0.69
C ILE A 8 11.55 10.44 -1.21
N PRO A 9 10.23 10.67 -1.40
CA PRO A 9 9.69 12.00 -1.61
C PRO A 9 9.69 12.77 -0.29
N ALA A 10 10.13 14.02 -0.30
CA ALA A 10 10.20 14.88 0.87
C ALA A 10 9.61 16.27 0.57
N MET A 11 8.62 16.69 1.35
CA MET A 11 8.04 18.01 1.35
C MET A 11 7.62 18.34 2.79
N ASP A 12 8.26 19.33 3.40
CA ASP A 12 8.05 19.68 4.80
C ASP A 12 8.35 18.50 5.75
N GLU A 13 9.51 17.85 5.57
CA GLU A 13 9.86 16.60 6.27
C GLU A 13 11.12 16.72 7.14
N MET A 14 11.62 17.91 7.41
CA MET A 14 12.85 18.11 8.19
C MET A 14 12.77 17.50 9.59
N ASN A 15 11.59 17.44 10.19
CA ASN A 15 11.36 16.88 11.51
C ASN A 15 11.44 15.35 11.57
N PHE A 16 11.32 14.66 10.42
CA PHE A 16 11.24 13.19 10.33
C PHE A 16 12.40 12.58 9.55
N LEU A 17 12.78 13.19 8.44
CA LEU A 17 13.78 12.66 7.51
C LEU A 17 15.12 12.27 8.19
N PRO A 18 15.66 13.03 9.17
CA PRO A 18 16.91 12.64 9.84
C PRO A 18 16.83 11.27 10.52
N GLN A 19 15.71 10.95 11.17
CA GLN A 19 15.52 9.64 11.82
C GLN A 19 15.33 8.52 10.80
N THR A 20 14.58 8.79 9.73
CA THR A 20 14.40 7.86 8.60
C THR A 20 15.75 7.51 7.97
N LEU A 21 16.55 8.52 7.63
CA LEU A 21 17.89 8.30 7.05
C LEU A 21 18.82 7.57 8.02
N ASN A 22 18.82 7.91 9.30
CA ASN A 22 19.63 7.20 10.28
C ASN A 22 19.25 5.72 10.35
N SER A 23 17.94 5.39 10.33
CA SER A 23 17.49 3.98 10.35
C SER A 23 17.91 3.20 9.11
N LEU A 24 17.99 3.85 7.93
CA LEU A 24 18.38 3.22 6.67
C LEU A 24 19.91 3.11 6.53
N LEU A 25 20.63 4.19 6.87
CA LEU A 25 22.08 4.27 6.65
C LEU A 25 22.88 3.47 7.69
N SER A 26 22.27 3.12 8.83
CA SER A 26 22.85 2.22 9.83
C SER A 26 22.68 0.73 9.49
N GLU A 27 21.87 0.38 8.50
CA GLU A 27 21.67 -1.01 8.08
C GLU A 27 22.91 -1.58 7.38
N HIS A 28 23.21 -2.84 7.66
CA HIS A 28 24.28 -3.58 7.00
C HIS A 28 23.70 -4.44 5.87
N VAL A 29 24.15 -4.21 4.65
CA VAL A 29 23.76 -4.96 3.45
C VAL A 29 24.97 -5.33 2.61
N SER A 30 24.88 -6.42 1.84
CA SER A 30 25.95 -6.86 0.94
C SER A 30 25.91 -6.09 -0.39
N SER A 31 24.73 -5.65 -0.80
CA SER A 31 24.51 -4.85 -2.00
C SER A 31 24.95 -3.39 -1.79
N SER A 32 25.21 -2.68 -2.87
CA SER A 32 25.41 -1.22 -2.82
C SER A 32 24.09 -0.52 -2.48
N LEU A 33 24.08 0.28 -1.41
CA LEU A 33 22.93 1.07 -0.99
C LEU A 33 22.97 2.47 -1.60
N LYS A 34 21.87 2.94 -2.20
CA LYS A 34 21.67 4.32 -2.63
C LYS A 34 20.29 4.82 -2.20
N VAL A 35 20.24 6.01 -1.60
CA VAL A 35 19.02 6.66 -1.12
C VAL A 35 18.79 7.93 -1.93
N TYR A 36 17.80 7.92 -2.78
CA TYR A 36 17.39 9.07 -3.60
C TYR A 36 16.31 9.86 -2.86
N ILE A 37 16.54 11.13 -2.63
CA ILE A 37 15.60 12.00 -1.92
C ILE A 37 15.17 13.13 -2.85
N CYS A 38 13.87 13.24 -3.10
CA CYS A 38 13.28 14.31 -3.90
C CYS A 38 12.67 15.35 -2.96
N VAL A 39 13.39 16.43 -2.69
CA VAL A 39 12.83 17.61 -1.99
C VAL A 39 12.08 18.44 -3.00
N ASN A 40 10.78 18.68 -2.76
CA ASN A 40 9.89 19.20 -3.79
C ASN A 40 8.85 20.18 -3.25
N GLN A 41 8.51 21.16 -4.09
CA GLN A 41 7.40 22.10 -3.89
C GLN A 41 7.03 22.79 -5.20
N PRO A 42 5.83 23.41 -5.32
CA PRO A 42 5.53 24.35 -6.38
C PRO A 42 6.44 25.57 -6.32
N ASP A 43 6.98 26.02 -7.47
CA ASP A 43 7.89 27.17 -7.52
C ASP A 43 7.19 28.49 -7.11
N ILE A 44 5.87 28.59 -7.32
CA ILE A 44 5.06 29.75 -6.92
C ILE A 44 5.07 29.98 -5.39
N TRP A 45 5.30 28.94 -4.57
CA TRP A 45 5.32 29.05 -3.10
C TRP A 45 6.40 29.99 -2.57
N TRP A 46 7.44 30.24 -3.36
CA TRP A 46 8.44 31.24 -3.03
C TRP A 46 7.85 32.66 -2.87
N ASN A 47 6.69 32.91 -3.48
CA ASN A 47 6.02 34.23 -3.47
C ASN A 47 4.70 34.20 -2.64
N GLU A 48 4.34 33.10 -2.01
CA GLU A 48 3.14 32.93 -1.21
C GLU A 48 3.48 33.02 0.28
N ALA A 49 2.92 33.99 1.00
CA ALA A 49 3.25 34.27 2.40
C ALA A 49 2.86 33.12 3.34
N ASP A 50 1.76 32.44 3.05
CA ASP A 50 1.26 31.29 3.83
C ASP A 50 2.06 29.99 3.59
N LYS A 51 2.99 29.99 2.63
CA LYS A 51 3.84 28.83 2.30
C LYS A 51 5.30 28.98 2.77
N GLN A 52 5.66 30.11 3.35
CA GLN A 52 7.06 30.40 3.71
C GLN A 52 7.64 29.42 4.74
N GLU A 53 6.84 28.93 5.66
CA GLU A 53 7.28 27.91 6.63
C GLU A 53 7.67 26.60 5.92
N ILE A 54 6.85 26.13 4.97
CA ILE A 54 7.14 24.93 4.16
C ILE A 54 8.38 25.14 3.30
N VAL A 55 8.47 26.32 2.65
CA VAL A 55 9.66 26.69 1.84
C VAL A 55 10.92 26.64 2.70
N SER A 56 10.89 27.24 3.89
CA SER A 56 12.03 27.22 4.82
C SER A 56 12.38 25.79 5.23
N ALA A 57 11.41 24.97 5.63
CA ALA A 57 11.62 23.58 6.01
C ALA A 57 12.24 22.74 4.86
N ASN A 58 11.81 22.99 3.61
CA ASN A 58 12.41 22.34 2.44
C ASN A 58 13.87 22.78 2.22
N MET A 59 14.19 24.07 2.42
CA MET A 59 15.57 24.55 2.33
C MET A 59 16.44 23.98 3.45
N ASP A 60 15.89 23.85 4.66
CA ASP A 60 16.58 23.19 5.77
C ASP A 60 16.85 21.70 5.46
N THR A 61 15.89 21.02 4.84
CA THR A 61 16.03 19.65 4.36
C THR A 61 17.14 19.50 3.34
N ILE A 62 17.21 20.40 2.35
CA ILE A 62 18.28 20.39 1.34
C ILE A 62 19.64 20.59 2.01
N ARG A 63 19.79 21.61 2.88
CA ARG A 63 21.02 21.87 3.61
C ARG A 63 21.43 20.68 4.49
N TYR A 64 20.47 20.04 5.15
CA TYR A 64 20.74 18.86 5.95
C TYR A 64 21.33 17.74 5.09
N ILE A 65 20.72 17.44 3.93
CA ILE A 65 21.17 16.38 3.01
C ILE A 65 22.59 16.72 2.47
N GLU A 66 22.83 17.93 2.05
CA GLU A 66 24.15 18.36 1.55
C GLU A 66 25.26 18.25 2.62
N ASN A 67 24.92 18.55 3.88
CA ASN A 67 25.86 18.46 5.01
C ASN A 67 26.12 17.04 5.52
N LEU A 68 25.34 16.03 5.08
CA LEU A 68 25.60 14.63 5.45
C LEU A 68 26.94 14.11 4.89
N HIS A 69 27.37 14.64 3.75
CA HIS A 69 28.58 14.20 3.03
C HIS A 69 28.65 12.67 2.88
N ASP A 70 27.49 12.01 2.66
CA ASP A 70 27.39 10.56 2.49
C ASP A 70 27.10 10.25 1.01
N ASP A 71 28.03 9.62 0.32
CA ASP A 71 27.93 9.28 -1.11
C ASP A 71 26.78 8.31 -1.44
N ARG A 72 26.18 7.71 -0.42
CA ARG A 72 24.98 6.88 -0.58
C ARG A 72 23.71 7.70 -0.80
N VAL A 73 23.70 8.98 -0.40
CA VAL A 73 22.53 9.85 -0.44
C VAL A 73 22.58 10.74 -1.68
N ILE A 74 21.52 10.72 -2.48
CA ILE A 74 21.43 11.46 -3.73
C ILE A 74 20.24 12.42 -3.64
N LEU A 75 20.52 13.72 -3.68
CA LEU A 75 19.50 14.78 -3.65
C LEU A 75 18.97 15.06 -5.07
N LEU A 76 17.64 15.02 -5.20
CA LEU A 76 16.91 15.61 -6.34
C LEU A 76 16.23 16.88 -5.85
N ASP A 77 16.81 18.03 -6.16
CA ASP A 77 16.32 19.32 -5.72
C ASP A 77 15.26 19.85 -6.71
N TYR A 78 14.01 19.78 -6.28
CA TYR A 78 12.83 20.38 -6.93
C TYR A 78 12.12 21.36 -5.99
N ALA A 79 12.86 22.01 -5.08
CA ALA A 79 12.33 22.97 -4.12
C ALA A 79 13.06 24.31 -4.15
N SER A 80 14.34 24.38 -4.48
CA SER A 80 15.08 25.64 -4.62
C SER A 80 14.43 26.57 -5.64
N LYS A 81 14.56 27.88 -5.44
CA LYS A 81 13.94 28.92 -6.28
C LYS A 81 14.28 28.70 -7.76
N GLY A 82 13.25 28.59 -8.59
CA GLY A 82 13.38 28.34 -10.03
C GLY A 82 13.53 26.84 -10.39
N LYS A 83 13.62 25.93 -9.41
CA LYS A 83 13.68 24.48 -9.62
C LYS A 83 12.37 23.75 -9.28
N GLY A 84 11.43 24.43 -8.60
CA GLY A 84 10.13 23.87 -8.22
C GLY A 84 9.23 23.52 -9.40
N TRP A 85 8.12 22.88 -9.09
CA TRP A 85 7.13 22.52 -10.12
C TRP A 85 6.51 23.77 -10.73
N LYS A 86 6.52 23.90 -12.07
CA LYS A 86 6.09 25.10 -12.80
C LYS A 86 4.59 25.29 -12.90
N GLU A 87 3.76 24.27 -12.58
CA GLU A 87 2.31 24.32 -12.75
C GLU A 87 1.56 23.62 -11.59
N LYS A 88 0.22 23.68 -11.63
CA LYS A 88 -0.73 23.02 -10.72
C LYS A 88 -0.53 21.49 -10.54
N LYS A 89 0.39 20.89 -11.27
CA LYS A 89 0.80 19.48 -11.14
C LYS A 89 1.87 19.39 -10.05
N SER A 90 1.44 19.40 -8.81
CA SER A 90 2.27 19.13 -7.63
C SER A 90 1.69 17.94 -6.89
N GLY A 91 2.51 17.24 -6.11
CA GLY A 91 2.05 16.12 -5.26
C GLY A 91 3.04 14.98 -5.21
N VAL A 92 2.80 14.07 -4.27
CA VAL A 92 3.69 12.94 -3.98
C VAL A 92 3.91 12.03 -5.20
N GLY A 93 2.91 11.83 -6.04
CA GLY A 93 3.03 10.98 -7.24
C GLY A 93 4.04 11.53 -8.25
N ILE A 94 4.12 12.86 -8.42
CA ILE A 94 5.16 13.46 -9.30
C ILE A 94 6.53 13.23 -8.69
N ALA A 95 6.70 13.47 -7.39
CA ALA A 95 7.97 13.23 -6.72
C ALA A 95 8.43 11.78 -6.83
N ARG A 96 7.53 10.79 -6.60
CA ARG A 96 7.83 9.36 -6.78
C ARG A 96 8.17 9.02 -8.23
N LYS A 97 7.45 9.63 -9.20
CA LYS A 97 7.75 9.45 -10.62
C LYS A 97 9.16 9.97 -10.95
N MET A 98 9.52 11.17 -10.52
CA MET A 98 10.84 11.76 -10.78
C MET A 98 11.97 10.95 -10.14
N LEU A 99 11.74 10.45 -8.91
CA LEU A 99 12.66 9.54 -8.23
C LEU A 99 12.87 8.26 -9.05
N MET A 100 11.78 7.60 -9.44
CA MET A 100 11.86 6.37 -10.23
C MET A 100 12.49 6.62 -11.60
N ASP A 101 12.10 7.67 -12.31
CA ASP A 101 12.69 8.02 -13.61
C ASP A 101 14.21 8.29 -13.49
N SER A 102 14.66 8.89 -12.39
CA SER A 102 16.09 9.09 -12.11
C SER A 102 16.82 7.79 -11.86
N ILE A 103 16.24 6.90 -11.05
CA ILE A 103 16.78 5.58 -10.73
C ILE A 103 16.87 4.72 -11.99
N LEU A 104 15.81 4.65 -12.79
CA LEU A 104 15.71 3.79 -13.97
C LEU A 104 16.73 4.12 -15.08
N LYS A 105 17.33 5.31 -15.07
CA LYS A 105 18.36 5.69 -16.06
C LYS A 105 19.63 4.87 -15.95
N ASN A 106 20.00 4.45 -14.72
CA ASN A 106 21.29 3.81 -14.46
C ASN A 106 21.13 2.46 -13.75
N ALA A 107 19.91 2.01 -13.44
CA ALA A 107 19.67 0.79 -12.70
C ALA A 107 19.58 -0.43 -13.61
N ASP A 108 20.21 -1.51 -13.18
CA ASP A 108 20.13 -2.82 -13.80
C ASP A 108 18.80 -3.51 -13.48
N ASN A 109 18.40 -4.48 -14.30
CA ASN A 109 17.12 -5.17 -14.16
C ASN A 109 16.98 -5.94 -12.83
N ASP A 110 18.08 -6.39 -12.26
CA ASP A 110 18.13 -7.15 -11.00
C ASP A 110 18.30 -6.29 -9.76
N ASP A 111 18.54 -4.99 -9.92
CA ASP A 111 18.53 -4.05 -8.80
C ASP A 111 17.16 -4.01 -8.13
N ILE A 112 17.16 -3.67 -6.86
CA ILE A 112 15.94 -3.61 -6.04
C ILE A 112 15.57 -2.16 -5.76
N PHE A 113 14.40 -1.77 -6.22
CA PHE A 113 13.77 -0.49 -5.90
C PHE A 113 12.93 -0.62 -4.62
N LEU A 114 13.08 0.33 -3.69
CA LEU A 114 12.26 0.46 -2.49
C LEU A 114 11.61 1.85 -2.48
N SER A 115 10.29 1.88 -2.36
CA SER A 115 9.55 3.12 -2.12
C SER A 115 9.38 3.32 -0.62
N MET A 116 9.81 4.47 -0.11
CA MET A 116 9.73 4.84 1.29
C MET A 116 9.15 6.24 1.45
N ASP A 117 8.54 6.55 2.58
CA ASP A 117 8.18 7.92 2.95
C ASP A 117 9.23 8.52 3.89
N ALA A 118 9.37 9.84 3.88
CA ALA A 118 10.38 10.56 4.65
C ALA A 118 10.17 10.48 6.18
N ASP A 119 9.04 9.93 6.63
CA ASP A 119 8.65 9.75 8.02
C ASP A 119 8.55 8.27 8.44
N THR A 120 9.18 7.37 7.66
CA THR A 120 9.11 5.93 7.90
C THR A 120 10.45 5.41 8.43
N ILE A 121 10.42 4.78 9.60
CA ILE A 121 11.58 4.10 10.20
C ILE A 121 11.53 2.62 9.83
N VAL A 122 12.69 2.01 9.57
CA VAL A 122 12.79 0.58 9.31
C VAL A 122 13.18 -0.19 10.57
N GLU A 123 12.69 -1.44 10.69
CA GLU A 123 13.15 -2.37 11.73
C GLU A 123 14.59 -2.81 11.45
N GLU A 124 15.39 -2.96 12.48
CA GLU A 124 16.79 -3.44 12.36
C GLU A 124 16.85 -4.76 11.57
N GLY A 125 17.73 -4.83 10.58
CA GLY A 125 17.88 -5.94 9.65
C GLY A 125 16.85 -5.97 8.51
N TYR A 126 16.06 -4.90 8.34
CA TYR A 126 15.05 -4.82 7.28
C TYR A 126 15.65 -4.90 5.87
N LEU A 127 16.68 -4.11 5.59
CA LEU A 127 17.31 -4.10 4.27
C LEU A 127 17.99 -5.44 3.96
N SER A 128 18.62 -6.08 4.94
CA SER A 128 19.19 -7.43 4.79
C SER A 128 18.10 -8.47 4.53
N ALA A 129 16.95 -8.39 5.21
CA ALA A 129 15.83 -9.29 4.98
C ALA A 129 15.25 -9.13 3.56
N VAL A 130 15.11 -7.88 3.08
CA VAL A 130 14.71 -7.59 1.68
C VAL A 130 15.74 -8.17 0.71
N GLU A 131 17.03 -7.93 0.93
CA GLU A 131 18.12 -8.43 0.07
C GLU A 131 18.06 -9.95 -0.04
N ASN A 132 17.98 -10.67 1.09
CA ASN A 132 17.90 -12.13 1.13
C ASN A 132 16.64 -12.67 0.43
N LEU A 133 15.50 -12.01 0.62
CA LEU A 133 14.26 -12.41 -0.06
C LEU A 133 14.40 -12.31 -1.58
N PHE A 134 15.02 -11.23 -2.07
CA PHE A 134 15.24 -11.01 -3.49
C PHE A 134 16.44 -11.80 -4.07
N ASP A 135 17.15 -12.62 -3.28
CA ASP A 135 18.07 -13.62 -3.83
C ASP A 135 17.32 -14.73 -4.58
N HIS A 136 16.08 -14.98 -4.23
CA HIS A 136 15.18 -15.83 -4.99
C HIS A 136 14.72 -15.14 -6.27
N GLN A 137 15.14 -15.63 -7.42
CA GLN A 137 14.93 -14.99 -8.74
C GLN A 137 13.46 -14.89 -9.16
N GLU A 138 12.61 -15.77 -8.66
CA GLU A 138 11.15 -15.76 -8.89
C GLU A 138 10.45 -14.60 -8.19
N ILE A 139 11.03 -14.04 -7.12
CA ILE A 139 10.45 -12.93 -6.39
C ILE A 139 10.79 -11.62 -7.08
N LYS A 140 9.75 -10.90 -7.51
CA LYS A 140 9.88 -9.64 -8.27
C LYS A 140 9.28 -8.45 -7.56
N VAL A 141 8.28 -8.67 -6.72
CA VAL A 141 7.57 -7.61 -5.98
C VAL A 141 7.26 -8.10 -4.58
N LEU A 142 7.41 -7.22 -3.60
CA LEU A 142 7.07 -7.42 -2.20
C LEU A 142 6.18 -6.27 -1.71
N GLY A 143 5.01 -6.61 -1.16
CA GLY A 143 4.22 -5.72 -0.31
C GLY A 143 4.70 -5.83 1.13
N VAL A 144 5.52 -4.88 1.57
CA VAL A 144 6.21 -4.91 2.86
C VAL A 144 5.22 -4.86 4.02
N PRO A 145 5.40 -5.65 5.10
CA PRO A 145 4.67 -5.48 6.35
C PRO A 145 4.93 -4.11 6.99
N TYR A 146 3.92 -3.53 7.61
CA TYR A 146 4.01 -2.23 8.26
C TYR A 146 3.29 -2.22 9.62
N TYR A 147 3.65 -1.27 10.47
CA TYR A 147 3.07 -1.10 11.79
C TYR A 147 3.24 0.33 12.27
N HIS A 148 2.14 1.06 12.50
CA HIS A 148 2.22 2.44 12.94
C HIS A 148 2.43 2.52 14.46
N PRO A 149 3.45 3.25 14.96
CA PRO A 149 3.64 3.46 16.38
C PRO A 149 2.52 4.31 16.98
N LEU A 150 2.26 4.10 18.27
CA LEU A 150 1.35 4.97 19.02
C LEU A 150 2.08 6.25 19.43
N VAL A 151 1.34 7.34 19.53
CA VAL A 151 1.81 8.67 19.97
C VAL A 151 1.13 9.08 21.28
N GLN A 152 1.44 10.25 21.83
CA GLN A 152 0.83 10.70 23.08
C GLN A 152 -0.65 11.11 22.93
N ASN A 153 -1.11 11.41 21.72
CA ASN A 153 -2.48 11.86 21.44
C ASN A 153 -3.46 10.69 21.34
N GLU A 154 -4.41 10.59 22.25
CA GLU A 154 -5.38 9.49 22.30
C GLU A 154 -6.31 9.45 21.09
N ALA A 155 -6.87 10.59 20.66
CA ALA A 155 -7.79 10.66 19.53
C ALA A 155 -7.10 10.23 18.22
N GLN A 156 -5.85 10.64 18.04
CA GLN A 156 -5.00 10.23 16.91
C GLN A 156 -4.69 8.75 16.96
N ASN A 157 -4.36 8.19 18.12
CA ASN A 157 -4.14 6.75 18.28
C ASN A 157 -5.41 5.95 17.97
N ARG A 158 -6.56 6.40 18.44
CA ARG A 158 -7.86 5.75 18.17
C ARG A 158 -8.13 5.69 16.67
N SER A 159 -7.96 6.81 15.99
CA SER A 159 -8.15 6.90 14.54
C SER A 159 -7.17 6.00 13.77
N MET A 160 -5.89 6.01 14.16
CA MET A 160 -4.87 5.16 13.53
C MET A 160 -5.16 3.67 13.76
N LEU A 161 -5.47 3.26 14.99
CA LEU A 161 -5.78 1.87 15.32
C LEU A 161 -6.98 1.37 14.53
N ARG A 162 -8.04 2.19 14.44
CA ARG A 162 -9.23 1.87 13.65
C ARG A 162 -8.89 1.74 12.16
N TYR A 163 -8.10 2.67 11.61
CA TYR A 163 -7.68 2.62 10.21
C TYR A 163 -6.78 1.42 9.92
N GLU A 164 -5.82 1.12 10.79
CA GLU A 164 -4.93 -0.03 10.61
C GLU A 164 -5.69 -1.35 10.72
N ILE A 165 -6.69 -1.47 11.62
CA ILE A 165 -7.58 -2.63 11.70
C ILE A 165 -8.37 -2.80 10.40
N TYR A 166 -8.88 -1.70 9.80
CA TYR A 166 -9.54 -1.73 8.49
C TYR A 166 -8.60 -2.26 7.40
N LEU A 167 -7.38 -1.76 7.31
CA LEU A 167 -6.40 -2.21 6.29
C LEU A 167 -6.06 -3.70 6.45
N ARG A 168 -5.88 -4.17 7.68
CA ARG A 168 -5.60 -5.59 7.95
C ARG A 168 -6.80 -6.47 7.66
N ASN A 169 -8.01 -6.04 8.05
CA ASN A 169 -9.24 -6.73 7.71
C ASN A 169 -9.36 -6.91 6.19
N TYR A 170 -9.14 -5.85 5.43
CA TYR A 170 -9.18 -5.86 3.96
C TYR A 170 -8.18 -6.86 3.36
N LEU A 171 -6.91 -6.82 3.79
CA LEU A 171 -5.88 -7.72 3.27
C LEU A 171 -6.12 -9.18 3.65
N ILE A 172 -6.52 -9.46 4.89
CA ILE A 172 -6.86 -10.81 5.35
C ILE A 172 -7.92 -11.43 4.45
N HIS A 173 -8.97 -10.69 4.15
CA HIS A 173 -10.03 -11.16 3.26
C HIS A 173 -9.51 -11.43 1.84
N LEU A 174 -8.73 -10.53 1.25
CA LEU A 174 -8.16 -10.72 -0.08
C LEU A 174 -7.28 -11.98 -0.16
N ILE A 175 -6.46 -12.23 0.89
CA ILE A 175 -5.65 -13.44 0.98
C ILE A 175 -6.55 -14.68 1.07
N LYS A 176 -7.61 -14.64 1.89
CA LYS A 176 -8.54 -15.77 2.09
C LYS A 176 -9.29 -16.16 0.82
N ILE A 177 -9.60 -15.20 -0.04
CA ILE A 177 -10.23 -15.48 -1.34
C ILE A 177 -9.21 -15.72 -2.47
N CYS A 178 -7.92 -15.82 -2.15
CA CYS A 178 -6.83 -16.00 -3.13
C CYS A 178 -6.83 -14.94 -4.25
N SER A 179 -7.13 -13.67 -3.91
CA SER A 179 -7.14 -12.60 -4.89
C SER A 179 -5.73 -12.34 -5.45
N PRO A 180 -5.56 -12.15 -6.77
CA PRO A 180 -4.30 -11.71 -7.34
C PRO A 180 -3.91 -10.30 -6.88
N TYR A 181 -4.87 -9.54 -6.32
CA TYR A 181 -4.71 -8.19 -5.78
C TYR A 181 -4.62 -8.17 -4.25
N SER A 182 -4.07 -9.24 -3.64
CA SER A 182 -3.83 -9.30 -2.20
C SER A 182 -2.71 -8.36 -1.80
N PHE A 183 -3.02 -7.06 -1.68
CA PHE A 183 -2.10 -6.04 -1.17
C PHE A 183 -2.86 -4.91 -0.48
N THR A 184 -2.18 -4.20 0.42
CA THR A 184 -2.58 -2.89 0.91
C THR A 184 -1.65 -1.84 0.32
N ALA A 185 -2.21 -0.77 -0.24
CA ALA A 185 -1.42 0.30 -0.79
C ALA A 185 -0.91 1.20 0.33
N LEU A 186 0.40 1.19 0.52
CA LEU A 186 1.12 2.07 1.41
C LEU A 186 2.42 2.49 0.72
N GLY A 187 2.58 3.78 0.47
CA GLY A 187 3.69 4.31 -0.33
C GLY A 187 5.07 3.99 0.22
N SER A 188 5.18 3.77 1.54
CA SER A 188 6.40 3.40 2.25
C SER A 188 6.64 1.88 2.37
N ALA A 189 5.81 1.05 1.74
CA ALA A 189 5.82 -0.40 1.95
C ALA A 189 5.86 -1.19 0.63
N ILE A 190 6.67 -0.76 -0.34
CA ILE A 190 6.80 -1.41 -1.65
C ILE A 190 8.28 -1.66 -1.95
N ALA A 191 8.62 -2.93 -2.26
CA ALA A 191 9.91 -3.27 -2.84
C ALA A 191 9.71 -4.08 -4.13
N CYS A 192 10.51 -3.81 -5.18
CA CYS A 192 10.41 -4.56 -6.43
C CYS A 192 11.72 -4.56 -7.20
N ARG A 193 11.93 -5.59 -8.03
CA ARG A 193 13.02 -5.56 -9.02
C ARG A 193 12.77 -4.45 -10.03
N ILE A 194 13.84 -3.84 -10.50
CA ILE A 194 13.79 -2.83 -11.57
C ILE A 194 13.12 -3.37 -12.83
N SER A 195 13.33 -4.65 -13.17
CA SER A 195 12.62 -5.30 -14.28
C SER A 195 11.10 -5.25 -14.13
N ALA A 196 10.57 -5.46 -12.92
CA ALA A 196 9.12 -5.35 -12.64
C ALA A 196 8.64 -3.89 -12.71
N CYS A 197 9.43 -2.94 -12.21
CA CYS A 197 9.12 -1.50 -12.33
C CYS A 197 9.00 -1.07 -13.79
N LYS A 198 9.95 -1.47 -14.64
CA LYS A 198 9.93 -1.19 -16.08
C LYS A 198 8.71 -1.80 -16.77
N LEU A 199 8.37 -3.05 -16.45
CA LEU A 199 7.21 -3.74 -17.00
C LEU A 199 5.88 -3.09 -16.61
N ALA A 200 5.77 -2.57 -15.37
CA ALA A 200 4.59 -1.85 -14.87
C ALA A 200 4.50 -0.40 -15.36
N GLY A 201 5.53 0.13 -16.03
CA GLY A 201 5.57 1.51 -16.51
C GLY A 201 5.86 2.56 -15.42
N GLY A 202 6.40 2.15 -14.27
CA GLY A 202 6.76 3.04 -13.17
C GLY A 202 5.58 3.72 -12.47
N PHE A 203 5.86 4.73 -11.64
CA PHE A 203 4.82 5.59 -11.04
C PHE A 203 4.23 6.55 -12.07
N ASP A 204 2.93 6.82 -11.95
CA ASP A 204 2.29 7.90 -12.71
C ASP A 204 2.24 9.21 -11.89
N SER A 205 1.92 10.33 -12.55
CA SER A 205 1.94 11.66 -11.96
C SER A 205 0.63 12.05 -11.26
N ARG A 206 -0.05 11.10 -10.62
CA ARG A 206 -1.28 11.36 -9.86
C ARG A 206 -0.97 12.16 -8.60
N GLN A 207 -1.92 12.98 -8.16
CA GLN A 207 -1.76 13.74 -6.92
C GLN A 207 -1.78 12.86 -5.67
N SER A 208 -2.48 11.71 -5.72
CA SER A 208 -2.55 10.72 -4.64
C SER A 208 -3.05 9.37 -5.15
N GLY A 209 -2.80 8.30 -4.37
CA GLY A 209 -3.14 6.93 -4.74
C GLY A 209 -2.23 6.34 -5.81
N GLU A 210 -1.12 6.99 -6.11
CA GLU A 210 -0.11 6.54 -7.07
C GLU A 210 0.47 5.17 -6.69
N ASP A 211 0.60 4.90 -5.41
CA ASP A 211 1.01 3.62 -4.82
C ASP A 211 0.02 2.49 -5.12
N PHE A 212 -1.28 2.75 -4.94
CA PHE A 212 -2.34 1.80 -5.30
C PHE A 212 -2.31 1.43 -6.78
N TYR A 213 -2.25 2.43 -7.65
CA TYR A 213 -2.21 2.18 -9.10
C TYR A 213 -0.90 1.53 -9.55
N PHE A 214 0.21 1.83 -8.90
CA PHE A 214 1.48 1.17 -9.18
C PHE A 214 1.43 -0.31 -8.77
N LEU A 215 0.99 -0.63 -7.54
CA LEU A 215 0.79 -2.01 -7.09
C LEU A 215 -0.21 -2.77 -7.96
N GLN A 216 -1.31 -2.14 -8.38
CA GLN A 216 -2.27 -2.76 -9.30
C GLN A 216 -1.63 -3.12 -10.64
N ARG A 217 -0.78 -2.26 -11.22
CA ARG A 217 -0.05 -2.57 -12.47
C ARG A 217 0.98 -3.67 -12.27
N LEU A 218 1.69 -3.66 -11.15
CA LEU A 218 2.60 -4.75 -10.79
C LEU A 218 1.85 -6.08 -10.67
N ALA A 219 0.71 -6.11 -9.97
CA ALA A 219 -0.12 -7.31 -9.81
C ALA A 219 -0.69 -7.85 -11.14
N LYS A 220 -0.94 -6.97 -12.14
CA LYS A 220 -1.36 -7.38 -13.49
C LYS A 220 -0.25 -8.07 -14.28
N SER A 221 1.00 -7.86 -13.92
CA SER A 221 2.17 -8.35 -14.65
C SER A 221 2.95 -9.43 -13.94
N THR A 222 2.90 -9.48 -12.60
CA THR A 222 3.62 -10.46 -11.79
C THR A 222 2.94 -10.67 -10.44
N ASN A 223 3.34 -11.70 -9.72
CA ASN A 223 2.86 -11.93 -8.37
C ASN A 223 3.47 -10.91 -7.39
N ILE A 224 2.67 -10.45 -6.44
CA ILE A 224 3.14 -9.70 -5.28
C ILE A 224 3.36 -10.69 -4.14
N ASN A 225 4.58 -10.82 -3.65
CA ASN A 225 4.89 -11.51 -2.41
C ASN A 225 4.50 -10.63 -1.23
N LEU A 226 4.12 -11.23 -0.14
CA LEU A 226 3.55 -10.51 1.01
C LEU A 226 4.35 -10.67 2.28
N TYR A 227 5.08 -11.78 2.42
CA TYR A 227 5.77 -12.10 3.66
C TYR A 227 7.19 -11.55 3.68
N LEU A 228 7.49 -10.87 4.76
CA LEU A 228 8.82 -10.55 5.26
C LEU A 228 8.75 -10.62 6.78
N ASP A 229 9.78 -11.15 7.43
CA ASP A 229 9.88 -11.21 8.90
C ASP A 229 10.16 -9.84 9.54
N LYS A 230 10.51 -8.87 8.74
CA LYS A 230 10.74 -7.47 9.11
C LYS A 230 9.62 -6.56 8.60
N LYS A 231 9.50 -5.39 9.20
CA LYS A 231 8.46 -4.40 8.89
C LYS A 231 9.00 -2.98 8.90
N VAL A 232 8.21 -2.08 8.38
CA VAL A 232 8.46 -0.64 8.46
C VAL A 232 7.47 0.03 9.41
N PHE A 233 7.88 1.18 9.98
CA PHE A 233 7.12 1.96 10.94
C PHE A 233 6.82 3.36 10.38
N PRO A 234 5.78 3.52 9.56
CA PRO A 234 5.34 4.84 9.12
C PRO A 234 4.84 5.66 10.31
N ALA A 235 5.07 6.96 10.29
CA ALA A 235 4.65 7.82 11.38
C ALA A 235 3.12 7.89 11.50
N ASN A 236 2.65 7.84 12.73
CA ASN A 236 1.26 8.15 13.06
C ASN A 236 1.13 9.66 13.19
N ARG A 237 0.76 10.36 12.11
CA ARG A 237 0.58 11.82 12.10
C ARG A 237 -0.62 12.27 11.28
N LEU A 238 -1.16 13.42 11.63
CA LEU A 238 -2.17 14.11 10.84
C LEU A 238 -1.52 14.71 9.59
N SER A 239 -2.23 14.70 8.47
CA SER A 239 -1.79 15.35 7.24
C SER A 239 -2.99 15.67 6.36
N ASP A 240 -3.07 16.92 5.94
CA ASP A 240 -4.05 17.45 4.98
C ASP A 240 -3.47 17.65 3.56
N ARG A 241 -2.18 17.31 3.37
CA ARG A 241 -1.43 17.54 2.14
C ARG A 241 -1.98 16.79 0.92
N VAL A 242 -2.66 15.68 1.15
CA VAL A 242 -3.24 14.84 0.09
C VAL A 242 -4.67 14.44 0.42
N PRO A 243 -5.56 14.29 -0.59
CA PRO A 243 -6.97 13.95 -0.35
C PRO A 243 -7.19 12.50 0.12
N TYR A 244 -6.20 11.63 -0.02
CA TYR A 244 -6.22 10.22 0.37
C TYR A 244 -4.90 9.83 1.05
N GLY A 245 -4.89 8.71 1.78
CA GLY A 245 -3.72 8.18 2.47
C GLY A 245 -3.88 8.16 3.98
N THR A 246 -2.86 7.66 4.69
CA THR A 246 -2.88 7.44 6.14
C THR A 246 -3.15 8.73 6.92
N GLY A 247 -2.44 9.81 6.64
CA GLY A 247 -2.62 11.09 7.35
C GLY A 247 -4.04 11.65 7.23
N LYS A 248 -4.64 11.58 6.03
CA LYS A 248 -6.04 11.99 5.80
C LYS A 248 -7.04 11.04 6.47
N ALA A 249 -6.74 9.74 6.52
CA ALA A 249 -7.57 8.78 7.23
C ALA A 249 -7.61 9.06 8.74
N ILE A 250 -6.46 9.39 9.33
CA ILE A 250 -6.37 9.77 10.75
C ILE A 250 -7.15 11.06 11.01
N GLU A 251 -6.97 12.08 10.18
CA GLU A 251 -7.72 13.34 10.27
C GLU A 251 -9.24 13.13 10.19
N ASN A 252 -9.69 12.35 9.19
CA ASN A 252 -11.10 11.98 9.07
C ASN A 252 -11.61 11.28 10.34
N GLY A 253 -10.82 10.35 10.91
CA GLY A 253 -11.19 9.63 12.13
C GLY A 253 -11.26 10.54 13.36
N VAL A 254 -10.31 11.48 13.53
CA VAL A 254 -10.35 12.49 14.60
C VAL A 254 -11.60 13.36 14.47
N ASN A 255 -12.03 13.66 13.23
CA ASN A 255 -13.24 14.42 12.93
C ASN A 255 -14.54 13.58 12.93
N GLY A 256 -14.50 12.32 13.39
CA GLY A 256 -15.65 11.43 13.49
C GLY A 256 -16.14 10.83 12.16
N GLN A 257 -15.39 10.94 11.07
CA GLN A 257 -15.75 10.45 9.73
C GLN A 257 -15.18 9.03 9.47
N LEU A 258 -15.51 8.07 10.34
CA LEU A 258 -15.00 6.70 10.28
C LEU A 258 -15.64 5.86 9.18
N ASP A 259 -16.85 6.18 8.75
CA ASP A 259 -17.64 5.52 7.70
C ASP A 259 -16.96 5.48 6.33
N LYS A 260 -15.98 6.38 6.10
CA LYS A 260 -15.16 6.37 4.89
C LYS A 260 -14.27 5.13 4.76
N TYR A 261 -13.98 4.45 5.87
CA TYR A 261 -13.09 3.27 5.95
C TYR A 261 -13.82 2.12 6.67
N PRO A 262 -14.87 1.52 6.06
CA PRO A 262 -15.67 0.49 6.72
C PRO A 262 -14.85 -0.77 6.97
N VAL A 263 -14.99 -1.40 8.13
CA VAL A 263 -14.53 -2.77 8.34
C VAL A 263 -15.44 -3.69 7.56
N PHE A 264 -14.92 -4.32 6.55
CA PHE A 264 -15.69 -5.17 5.66
C PHE A 264 -16.14 -6.48 6.34
N SER A 265 -17.36 -6.90 6.04
CA SER A 265 -17.86 -8.22 6.39
C SER A 265 -17.22 -9.32 5.51
N PRO A 266 -16.95 -10.53 6.05
CA PRO A 266 -16.55 -11.69 5.23
C PRO A 266 -17.52 -11.98 4.08
N GLN A 267 -18.81 -11.73 4.28
CA GLN A 267 -19.85 -12.03 3.28
C GLN A 267 -19.67 -11.30 1.95
N VAL A 268 -19.17 -10.05 1.97
CA VAL A 268 -18.96 -9.30 0.73
C VAL A 268 -17.77 -9.85 -0.08
N PHE A 269 -16.78 -10.40 0.60
CA PHE A 269 -15.65 -11.06 -0.07
C PHE A 269 -16.03 -12.46 -0.59
N GLU A 270 -16.96 -13.14 0.09
CA GLU A 270 -17.47 -14.42 -0.39
C GLU A 270 -18.14 -14.27 -1.77
N LYS A 271 -18.88 -13.20 -2.04
CA LYS A 271 -19.44 -12.89 -3.37
C LYS A 271 -18.36 -12.75 -4.46
N VAL A 272 -17.20 -12.19 -4.10
CA VAL A 272 -16.02 -12.14 -5.02
C VAL A 272 -15.47 -13.55 -5.21
N ARG A 273 -15.32 -14.34 -4.14
CA ARG A 273 -14.81 -15.72 -4.18
C ARG A 273 -15.69 -16.62 -5.05
N GLU A 274 -17.01 -16.53 -4.91
CA GLU A 274 -17.98 -17.25 -5.76
C GLU A 274 -17.73 -16.98 -7.24
N THR A 275 -17.55 -15.71 -7.62
CA THR A 275 -17.23 -15.35 -9.00
C THR A 275 -15.88 -15.91 -9.45
N TYR A 276 -14.86 -15.86 -8.57
CA TYR A 276 -13.53 -16.40 -8.89
C TYR A 276 -13.56 -17.91 -9.14
N MET A 277 -14.37 -18.66 -8.40
CA MET A 277 -14.53 -20.10 -8.62
C MET A 277 -15.17 -20.44 -9.97
N LEU A 278 -15.93 -19.53 -10.53
CA LEU A 278 -16.66 -19.71 -11.79
C LEU A 278 -15.92 -19.14 -13.02
N ILE A 279 -14.69 -18.60 -12.87
CA ILE A 279 -13.98 -17.96 -14.00
C ILE A 279 -13.79 -18.91 -15.18
N ASP A 280 -13.51 -20.19 -14.93
CA ASP A 280 -13.31 -21.16 -16.00
C ASP A 280 -14.62 -21.51 -16.74
N ASP A 281 -15.75 -21.44 -16.05
CA ASP A 281 -17.08 -21.66 -16.64
C ASP A 281 -17.56 -20.38 -17.37
N LEU A 282 -17.22 -19.20 -16.83
CA LEU A 282 -17.44 -17.91 -17.48
C LEU A 282 -16.70 -17.77 -18.82
N TYR A 283 -15.67 -18.58 -19.07
CA TYR A 283 -15.04 -18.67 -20.39
C TYR A 283 -15.97 -19.28 -21.45
N GLN A 284 -16.84 -20.20 -21.04
CA GLN A 284 -17.68 -20.97 -21.94
C GLN A 284 -19.10 -20.39 -22.07
N GLN A 285 -19.65 -19.82 -21.02
CA GLN A 285 -21.02 -19.35 -20.95
C GLN A 285 -21.18 -18.14 -20.04
N ASP A 286 -22.31 -17.44 -20.19
CA ASP A 286 -22.68 -16.40 -19.24
C ASP A 286 -23.26 -17.02 -17.96
N ILE A 287 -22.72 -16.57 -16.83
CA ILE A 287 -23.18 -16.94 -15.50
C ILE A 287 -23.34 -15.63 -14.72
N ASP A 288 -24.53 -15.39 -14.22
CA ASP A 288 -24.81 -14.24 -13.40
C ASP A 288 -24.39 -14.51 -11.95
N THR A 289 -23.50 -13.67 -11.45
CA THR A 289 -23.16 -13.53 -10.04
C THR A 289 -23.37 -12.08 -9.62
N GLU A 290 -23.45 -11.80 -8.32
CA GLU A 290 -23.62 -10.42 -7.87
C GLU A 290 -22.49 -9.51 -8.37
N MET A 291 -21.25 -10.02 -8.42
CA MET A 291 -20.12 -9.28 -8.96
C MET A 291 -20.22 -9.07 -10.48
N ILE A 292 -20.62 -10.06 -11.25
CA ILE A 292 -20.81 -9.92 -12.70
C ILE A 292 -21.92 -8.91 -12.99
N THR A 293 -23.05 -9.00 -12.30
CA THR A 293 -24.17 -8.05 -12.41
C THR A 293 -23.71 -6.63 -12.10
N PHE A 294 -22.97 -6.45 -11.00
CA PHE A 294 -22.40 -5.14 -10.66
C PHE A 294 -21.47 -4.62 -11.76
N MET A 295 -20.61 -5.49 -12.34
CA MET A 295 -19.70 -5.09 -13.41
C MET A 295 -20.43 -4.69 -14.70
N LYS A 296 -21.49 -5.41 -15.11
CA LYS A 296 -22.33 -5.02 -16.24
C LYS A 296 -22.85 -3.58 -16.08
N HIS A 297 -23.43 -3.27 -14.93
CA HIS A 297 -23.90 -1.91 -14.62
C HIS A 297 -22.78 -0.88 -14.55
N HIS A 298 -21.68 -1.20 -13.84
CA HIS A 298 -20.57 -0.28 -13.61
C HIS A 298 -19.82 0.08 -14.91
N LEU A 299 -19.71 -0.87 -15.84
CA LEU A 299 -19.07 -0.68 -17.15
C LEU A 299 -20.04 -0.18 -18.22
N CYS A 300 -21.34 -0.12 -17.93
CA CYS A 300 -22.41 0.14 -18.92
C CYS A 300 -22.29 -0.80 -20.14
N ASP A 301 -21.95 -2.08 -19.90
CA ASP A 301 -21.70 -3.08 -20.94
C ASP A 301 -22.18 -4.45 -20.49
N GLU A 302 -23.33 -4.89 -20.99
CA GLU A 302 -23.93 -6.20 -20.69
C GLU A 302 -23.06 -7.37 -21.19
N ASN A 303 -22.26 -7.14 -22.21
CA ASN A 303 -21.47 -8.16 -22.89
C ASN A 303 -19.95 -8.02 -22.63
N PHE A 304 -19.53 -7.36 -21.57
CA PHE A 304 -18.11 -7.05 -21.31
C PHE A 304 -17.17 -8.28 -21.27
N LEU A 305 -17.72 -9.48 -21.05
CA LEU A 305 -16.95 -10.73 -21.07
C LEU A 305 -16.73 -11.27 -22.49
N GLN A 306 -17.59 -10.92 -23.46
CA GLN A 306 -17.48 -11.44 -24.82
C GLN A 306 -16.18 -11.09 -25.55
N PRO A 307 -15.67 -9.84 -25.47
CA PRO A 307 -14.34 -9.51 -26.00
C PRO A 307 -13.21 -10.30 -25.34
N LEU A 308 -13.32 -10.59 -24.03
CA LEU A 308 -12.32 -11.37 -23.30
C LEU A 308 -12.29 -12.81 -23.80
N ARG A 309 -13.46 -13.42 -24.03
CA ARG A 309 -13.60 -14.77 -24.61
C ARG A 309 -13.02 -14.83 -26.01
N ASN A 310 -13.43 -13.91 -26.89
CA ASN A 310 -13.00 -13.88 -28.29
C ASN A 310 -11.48 -13.74 -28.45
N ASN A 311 -10.83 -13.03 -27.52
CA ASN A 311 -9.38 -12.78 -27.54
C ASN A 311 -8.58 -13.81 -26.74
N SER A 312 -9.22 -14.83 -26.17
CA SER A 312 -8.55 -15.88 -25.38
C SER A 312 -8.61 -17.21 -26.09
N THR A 313 -7.46 -17.86 -26.23
CA THR A 313 -7.36 -19.21 -26.83
C THR A 313 -7.34 -20.33 -25.78
N SER A 314 -7.34 -19.97 -24.50
CA SER A 314 -7.33 -20.93 -23.38
C SER A 314 -7.97 -20.35 -22.12
N LYS A 315 -8.40 -21.22 -21.20
CA LYS A 315 -8.90 -20.83 -19.87
C LYS A 315 -7.89 -19.96 -19.12
N SER A 316 -6.61 -20.29 -19.20
CA SER A 316 -5.53 -19.52 -18.54
C SER A 316 -5.42 -18.08 -19.08
N GLN A 317 -5.51 -17.90 -20.40
CA GLN A 317 -5.52 -16.56 -21.00
C GLN A 317 -6.79 -15.79 -20.64
N PHE A 318 -7.96 -16.44 -20.65
CA PHE A 318 -9.20 -15.83 -20.21
C PHE A 318 -9.15 -15.40 -18.74
N ARG A 319 -8.65 -16.28 -17.84
CA ARG A 319 -8.47 -15.95 -16.41
C ARG A 319 -7.59 -14.71 -16.23
N LYS A 320 -6.48 -14.63 -16.96
CA LYS A 320 -5.60 -13.45 -16.94
C LYS A 320 -6.34 -12.20 -17.45
N ALA A 321 -7.04 -12.28 -18.57
CA ALA A 321 -7.81 -11.18 -19.14
C ALA A 321 -8.94 -10.73 -18.20
N PHE A 322 -9.62 -11.68 -17.55
CA PHE A 322 -10.65 -11.43 -16.54
C PHE A 322 -10.08 -10.60 -15.38
N HIS A 323 -8.98 -11.03 -14.76
CA HIS A 323 -8.36 -10.29 -13.68
C HIS A 323 -7.80 -8.94 -14.13
N GLN A 324 -7.34 -8.80 -15.37
CA GLN A 324 -6.94 -7.49 -15.90
C GLN A 324 -8.13 -6.54 -16.08
N LYS A 325 -9.29 -7.06 -16.48
CA LYS A 325 -10.53 -6.29 -16.62
C LYS A 325 -11.18 -5.98 -15.28
N ILE A 326 -11.29 -6.97 -14.39
CA ILE A 326 -11.84 -6.82 -13.03
C ILE A 326 -10.64 -6.71 -12.06
N ASP A 327 -10.06 -5.53 -12.01
CA ASP A 327 -8.84 -5.24 -11.26
C ASP A 327 -9.13 -4.80 -9.80
N ALA A 328 -8.06 -4.49 -9.06
CA ALA A 328 -8.14 -4.12 -7.65
C ALA A 328 -9.14 -2.97 -7.39
N LEU A 329 -9.15 -1.95 -8.27
CA LEU A 329 -10.08 -0.82 -8.12
C LEU A 329 -11.54 -1.27 -8.26
N ARG A 330 -11.83 -2.09 -9.27
CA ARG A 330 -13.20 -2.59 -9.52
C ARG A 330 -13.68 -3.51 -8.41
N ILE A 331 -12.79 -4.38 -7.91
CA ILE A 331 -13.07 -5.20 -6.73
C ILE A 331 -13.39 -4.31 -5.53
N PHE A 332 -12.57 -3.32 -5.25
CA PHE A 332 -12.80 -2.39 -4.14
C PHE A 332 -14.12 -1.63 -4.27
N GLN A 333 -14.46 -1.16 -5.47
CA GLN A 333 -15.74 -0.49 -5.75
C GLN A 333 -16.93 -1.41 -5.50
N PHE A 334 -16.85 -2.67 -5.95
CA PHE A 334 -17.86 -3.69 -5.69
C PHE A 334 -18.02 -3.94 -4.19
N LEU A 335 -16.92 -4.20 -3.49
CA LEU A 335 -16.94 -4.45 -2.05
C LEU A 335 -17.59 -3.29 -1.26
N ARG A 336 -17.26 -2.05 -1.62
CA ARG A 336 -17.88 -0.87 -1.01
C ARG A 336 -19.37 -0.78 -1.29
N ALA A 337 -19.80 -1.07 -2.51
CA ALA A 337 -21.21 -1.05 -2.88
C ALA A 337 -22.01 -2.13 -2.15
N GLU A 338 -21.45 -3.34 -2.00
CA GLU A 338 -22.09 -4.42 -1.26
C GLU A 338 -22.10 -4.18 0.25
N GLN A 339 -21.00 -3.67 0.81
CA GLN A 339 -20.93 -3.31 2.23
C GLN A 339 -21.95 -2.24 2.61
N ALA A 340 -22.20 -1.27 1.75
CA ALA A 340 -23.19 -0.20 1.97
C ALA A 340 -24.64 -0.71 2.03
N LYS A 341 -24.93 -1.91 1.53
CA LYS A 341 -26.25 -2.56 1.61
C LYS A 341 -26.46 -3.31 2.94
N MET A 342 -25.39 -3.52 3.70
CA MET A 342 -25.45 -4.27 4.95
C MET A 342 -25.84 -3.36 6.11
N ALA A 343 -26.66 -3.86 7.02
CA ALA A 343 -27.06 -3.16 8.24
C ALA A 343 -26.12 -3.42 9.44
N THR A 344 -24.96 -4.08 9.19
CA THR A 344 -24.01 -4.46 10.23
C THR A 344 -23.03 -3.34 10.56
N THR A 345 -22.67 -3.22 11.84
CA THR A 345 -21.65 -2.28 12.32
C THR A 345 -20.24 -2.80 12.01
N ASP A 346 -19.25 -1.89 12.09
CA ASP A 346 -17.84 -2.25 11.92
C ASP A 346 -17.34 -3.25 12.97
N GLU A 347 -17.85 -3.11 14.20
CA GLU A 347 -17.54 -4.03 15.31
C GLU A 347 -18.09 -5.42 15.06
N GLU A 348 -19.34 -5.53 14.58
CA GLU A 348 -19.96 -6.80 14.19
C GLU A 348 -19.21 -7.46 13.02
N ASN A 349 -18.82 -6.69 12.01
CA ASN A 349 -18.04 -7.18 10.88
C ASN A 349 -16.68 -7.71 11.31
N LEU A 350 -15.96 -6.99 12.19
CA LEU A 350 -14.69 -7.45 12.73
C LEU A 350 -14.85 -8.73 13.54
N LYS A 351 -15.88 -8.80 14.39
CA LYS A 351 -16.20 -10.00 15.17
C LYS A 351 -16.45 -11.17 14.24
N THR A 352 -17.31 -11.02 13.24
CA THR A 352 -17.61 -12.07 12.26
C THR A 352 -16.35 -12.50 11.50
N THR A 353 -15.46 -11.56 11.13
CA THR A 353 -14.18 -11.89 10.49
C THR A 353 -13.31 -12.78 11.36
N ILE A 354 -13.18 -12.45 12.64
CA ILE A 354 -12.35 -13.21 13.58
C ILE A 354 -12.97 -14.59 13.85
N GLU A 355 -14.27 -14.67 14.07
CA GLU A 355 -14.99 -15.92 14.27
C GLU A 355 -14.92 -16.86 13.05
N THR A 356 -15.00 -16.30 11.83
CA THR A 356 -14.96 -17.06 10.58
C THR A 356 -13.57 -17.62 10.29
N TYR A 357 -12.53 -16.80 10.44
CA TYR A 357 -11.20 -17.19 9.98
C TYR A 357 -10.25 -17.67 11.08
N PHE A 358 -10.60 -17.39 12.35
CA PHE A 358 -9.76 -17.71 13.51
C PHE A 358 -10.60 -18.26 14.68
N PRO A 359 -11.41 -19.33 14.48
CA PRO A 359 -12.40 -19.80 15.46
C PRO A 359 -11.78 -20.30 16.78
N ASP A 360 -10.52 -20.78 16.75
CA ASP A 360 -9.86 -21.40 17.89
C ASP A 360 -9.19 -20.40 18.85
N VAL A 361 -9.43 -19.11 18.66
CA VAL A 361 -8.76 -18.09 19.45
C VAL A 361 -9.53 -17.73 20.70
N GLY A 362 -8.85 -17.83 21.86
CA GLY A 362 -9.40 -17.51 23.19
C GLY A 362 -9.72 -16.03 23.44
N GLU A 363 -9.57 -15.18 22.42
CA GLU A 363 -9.76 -13.72 22.51
C GLU A 363 -11.20 -13.25 22.26
N LYS A 364 -12.17 -14.16 22.25
CA LYS A 364 -13.62 -13.83 22.17
C LYS A 364 -14.05 -12.79 23.21
N SER A 365 -13.37 -12.77 24.36
CA SER A 365 -13.62 -11.78 25.41
C SER A 365 -13.21 -10.34 25.04
N LEU A 366 -12.21 -10.17 24.16
CA LEU A 366 -11.80 -8.83 23.70
C LEU A 366 -12.81 -8.20 22.75
N LEU A 367 -13.63 -9.02 22.09
CA LEU A 367 -14.64 -8.59 21.11
C LEU A 367 -16.03 -8.47 21.71
N ALA A 368 -16.27 -8.97 22.93
CA ALA A 368 -17.60 -9.05 23.54
C ALA A 368 -18.27 -7.67 23.69
N ASN A 369 -17.48 -6.65 24.02
CA ASN A 369 -17.94 -5.26 24.21
C ASN A 369 -17.08 -4.28 23.39
N LEU A 370 -16.63 -4.70 22.21
CA LEU A 370 -15.82 -3.83 21.36
C LEU A 370 -16.65 -2.63 20.90
N SER A 371 -16.06 -1.45 21.05
CA SER A 371 -16.51 -0.21 20.44
C SER A 371 -15.28 0.57 19.97
N PHE A 372 -15.21 0.86 18.69
CA PHE A 372 -14.11 1.69 18.16
C PHE A 372 -14.11 3.09 18.78
N GLN A 373 -15.26 3.56 19.22
CA GLN A 373 -15.42 4.87 19.83
C GLN A 373 -15.09 4.88 21.34
N HIS A 374 -15.43 3.81 22.08
CA HIS A 374 -15.41 3.82 23.56
C HIS A 374 -14.41 2.85 24.18
N SER A 375 -13.94 1.82 23.45
CA SER A 375 -12.91 0.91 23.97
C SER A 375 -11.60 1.65 24.25
N SER A 376 -10.85 1.22 25.27
CA SER A 376 -9.55 1.80 25.60
C SER A 376 -8.54 1.63 24.44
N ILE A 377 -7.58 2.55 24.33
CA ILE A 377 -6.47 2.45 23.37
C ILE A 377 -5.71 1.12 23.55
N ALA A 378 -5.55 0.67 24.79
CA ALA A 378 -4.94 -0.62 25.09
C ALA A 378 -5.73 -1.80 24.50
N THR A 379 -7.06 -1.77 24.58
CA THR A 379 -7.93 -2.80 23.97
C THR A 379 -7.85 -2.78 22.45
N LEU A 380 -7.98 -1.61 21.82
CA LEU A 380 -7.86 -1.48 20.37
C LEU A 380 -6.48 -1.92 19.86
N ASN A 381 -5.43 -1.58 20.62
CA ASN A 381 -4.06 -1.99 20.28
C ASN A 381 -3.86 -3.51 20.41
N LYS A 382 -4.47 -4.17 21.40
CA LYS A 382 -4.46 -5.66 21.50
C LYS A 382 -5.13 -6.28 20.27
N ILE A 383 -6.27 -5.76 19.83
CA ILE A 383 -6.96 -6.23 18.62
C ILE A 383 -6.09 -6.02 17.38
N ARG A 384 -5.50 -4.82 17.20
CA ARG A 384 -4.58 -4.55 16.10
C ARG A 384 -3.40 -5.53 16.10
N ASN A 385 -2.81 -5.80 17.25
CA ASN A 385 -1.68 -6.74 17.39
C ASN A 385 -2.10 -8.17 17.02
N PHE A 386 -3.26 -8.60 17.48
CA PHE A 386 -3.83 -9.88 17.10
C PHE A 386 -4.01 -9.97 15.57
N MET A 387 -4.66 -8.98 14.96
CA MET A 387 -4.85 -8.91 13.50
C MET A 387 -3.52 -8.91 12.75
N PHE A 388 -2.51 -8.20 13.26
CA PHE A 388 -1.17 -8.20 12.67
C PHE A 388 -0.54 -9.59 12.68
N GLN A 389 -0.55 -10.29 13.81
CA GLN A 389 0.00 -11.65 13.93
C GLN A 389 -0.70 -12.62 12.96
N LYS A 390 -2.04 -12.56 12.88
CA LYS A 390 -2.81 -13.41 11.96
C LYS A 390 -2.55 -13.06 10.50
N GLU A 391 -2.43 -11.79 10.17
CA GLU A 391 -2.03 -11.34 8.85
C GLU A 391 -0.65 -11.88 8.47
N GLN A 392 0.38 -11.78 9.35
CA GLN A 392 1.73 -12.29 9.07
C GLN A 392 1.72 -13.81 8.81
N GLN A 393 0.97 -14.57 9.60
CA GLN A 393 0.81 -16.01 9.38
C GLN A 393 0.16 -16.33 8.03
N LEU A 394 -0.85 -15.55 7.64
CA LEU A 394 -1.52 -15.71 6.35
C LEU A 394 -0.62 -15.31 5.19
N ARG A 395 0.14 -14.23 5.29
CA ARG A 395 1.13 -13.79 4.28
C ARG A 395 2.16 -14.90 4.01
N TYR A 396 2.74 -15.49 5.07
CA TYR A 396 3.69 -16.57 4.96
C TYR A 396 3.09 -17.79 4.24
N ASN A 397 1.90 -18.24 4.67
CA ASN A 397 1.23 -19.40 4.08
C ASN A 397 0.83 -19.14 2.62
N PHE A 398 0.39 -17.92 2.29
CA PHE A 398 -0.01 -17.54 0.95
C PHE A 398 1.16 -17.59 -0.03
N ASP A 399 2.30 -17.00 0.34
CA ASP A 399 3.50 -17.02 -0.50
C ASP A 399 4.04 -18.45 -0.67
N LYS A 400 4.08 -19.25 0.41
CA LYS A 400 4.48 -20.65 0.36
C LYS A 400 3.58 -21.49 -0.55
N ASN A 401 2.25 -21.32 -0.48
CA ASN A 401 1.31 -22.06 -1.32
C ASN A 401 1.44 -21.67 -2.80
N ARG A 402 1.72 -20.41 -3.10
CA ARG A 402 2.01 -19.96 -4.48
C ARG A 402 3.30 -20.58 -5.03
N GLN A 403 4.37 -20.63 -4.24
CA GLN A 403 5.63 -21.28 -4.65
C GLN A 403 5.43 -22.77 -4.94
N ASN A 404 4.56 -23.44 -4.20
CA ASN A 404 4.23 -24.86 -4.39
C ASN A 404 3.21 -25.10 -5.52
N GLY A 405 2.72 -24.07 -6.20
CA GLY A 405 1.72 -24.18 -7.28
C GLY A 405 0.32 -24.61 -6.79
N SER A 406 0.03 -24.42 -5.50
CA SER A 406 -1.25 -24.81 -4.88
C SER A 406 -2.33 -23.73 -5.01
N ILE A 407 -1.99 -22.52 -5.49
CA ILE A 407 -2.87 -21.37 -5.71
C ILE A 407 -2.58 -20.75 -7.08
#